data_91a21a4c5f4a2ff7b81e21f769b1e396
#
_entry.id   91a21a4c5f4a2ff7b81e21f769b1e396
#
_cell.length_a   1.000
_cell.length_b   1.000
_cell.length_c   1.000
_cell.angle_alpha   90.00
_cell.angle_beta   90.00
_cell.angle_gamma   90.00
#
_symmetry.space_group_name_H-M   'P 1'
#
loop_
_entity.id
_entity.type
_entity.pdbx_description
1 polymer ?
#
loop_
_entity_poly.entity_id
_entity_poly.type
_entity_poly.pdbx_seq_one_letter_code
_entity_poly.pdbx_strand_id
1 'polypeptide(L)'
;HPNGVAFTYMYMKANYELIIDNVMDLSHIDHVHGEIITTRGQLSPIVPKVQEASRSVSARWEWSQTPAMMIFAQFLPDPDAAARHYFDITWTPPANIQLSVGAVQGDKGFDEAISQYDLHTCTPESEFSTHYFFATRRNHNEEDGEYNRLKIQGMHAAFEDEDGPIIRAVQAEMGEADFFLLNPVLMSNDVAPVKVRRLLRKLV
;
A
#
# COMPACT_ATOMS: atom_id res chain seq x y z
N HIS A 1 8.85 -13.41 -15.51
CA HIS A 1 7.95 -14.35 -16.17
C HIS A 1 6.54 -13.75 -16.25
N PRO A 2 5.74 -13.99 -17.30
CA PRO A 2 4.40 -13.41 -17.40
C PRO A 2 3.46 -13.80 -16.27
N ASN A 3 3.58 -15.04 -15.75
CA ASN A 3 2.80 -15.49 -14.60
C ASN A 3 3.23 -14.86 -13.25
N GLY A 4 4.30 -14.11 -13.22
CA GLY A 4 4.73 -13.32 -12.08
C GLY A 4 4.13 -11.91 -12.03
N VAL A 5 3.32 -11.54 -13.03
CA VAL A 5 2.66 -10.24 -13.15
C VAL A 5 1.15 -10.42 -13.20
N ALA A 6 0.41 -9.56 -12.52
CA ALA A 6 -1.05 -9.52 -12.57
C ALA A 6 -1.55 -8.09 -12.40
N PHE A 7 -2.78 -7.83 -12.80
CA PHE A 7 -3.42 -6.53 -12.64
C PHE A 7 -4.93 -6.70 -12.43
N THR A 8 -5.52 -5.71 -11.80
CA THR A 8 -6.95 -5.62 -11.59
C THR A 8 -7.41 -4.17 -11.66
N TYR A 9 -8.70 -3.99 -11.76
CA TYR A 9 -9.37 -2.69 -11.84
C TYR A 9 -10.54 -2.64 -10.86
N MET A 10 -10.70 -1.48 -10.22
CA MET A 10 -11.80 -1.19 -9.30
C MET A 10 -12.40 0.17 -9.61
N TYR A 11 -13.71 0.29 -9.44
CA TYR A 11 -14.39 1.59 -9.50
C TYR A 11 -14.72 2.04 -8.09
N MET A 12 -14.00 3.03 -7.61
CA MET A 12 -14.14 3.54 -6.24
C MET A 12 -15.05 4.79 -6.22
N LYS A 13 -16.12 4.73 -5.43
CA LYS A 13 -17.02 5.89 -5.17
C LYS A 13 -16.39 6.78 -4.08
N ALA A 14 -15.27 7.39 -4.42
CA ALA A 14 -14.55 8.32 -3.56
C ALA A 14 -13.57 9.16 -4.39
N ASN A 15 -13.17 10.29 -3.84
CA ASN A 15 -12.11 11.13 -4.38
C ASN A 15 -10.78 10.35 -4.41
N TYR A 16 -10.01 10.49 -5.49
CA TYR A 16 -8.75 9.80 -5.69
C TYR A 16 -7.69 10.11 -4.61
N GLU A 17 -7.75 11.29 -3.99
CA GLU A 17 -6.84 11.64 -2.90
C GLU A 17 -7.06 10.79 -1.64
N LEU A 18 -8.29 10.29 -1.39
CA LEU A 18 -8.56 9.38 -0.28
C LEU A 18 -7.96 8.00 -0.51
N ILE A 19 -7.91 7.54 -1.77
CA ILE A 19 -7.20 6.30 -2.13
C ILE A 19 -5.70 6.49 -1.92
N ILE A 20 -5.17 7.65 -2.32
CA ILE A 20 -3.76 8.00 -2.09
C ILE A 20 -3.44 8.03 -0.59
N ASP A 21 -4.29 8.65 0.24
CA ASP A 21 -4.08 8.69 1.68
C ASP A 21 -4.03 7.30 2.29
N ASN A 22 -4.96 6.42 1.91
CA ASN A 22 -4.98 5.02 2.36
C ASN A 22 -3.69 4.29 1.99
N VAL A 23 -3.26 4.35 0.73
CA VAL A 23 -2.06 3.64 0.27
C VAL A 23 -0.77 4.25 0.81
N MET A 24 -0.72 5.57 1.06
CA MET A 24 0.47 6.25 1.59
C MET A 24 0.62 6.13 3.12
N ASP A 25 -0.41 5.70 3.84
CA ASP A 25 -0.34 5.35 5.25
C ASP A 25 -0.61 3.85 5.45
N LEU A 26 0.45 3.06 5.48
CA LEU A 26 0.36 1.60 5.62
C LEU A 26 0.09 1.12 7.06
N SER A 27 -0.04 2.02 8.04
CA SER A 27 -0.37 1.63 9.41
C SER A 27 -1.75 0.99 9.55
N HIS A 28 -2.66 1.27 8.60
CA HIS A 28 -3.99 0.66 8.54
C HIS A 28 -3.94 -0.87 8.38
N ILE A 29 -2.86 -1.43 7.82
CA ILE A 29 -2.68 -2.89 7.62
C ILE A 29 -2.84 -3.66 8.92
N ASP A 30 -2.39 -3.12 10.04
CA ASP A 30 -2.53 -3.74 11.36
C ASP A 30 -3.99 -3.87 11.84
N HIS A 31 -4.93 -3.13 11.24
CA HIS A 31 -6.28 -2.96 11.74
C HIS A 31 -7.37 -3.34 10.74
N VAL A 32 -7.09 -3.26 9.45
CA VAL A 32 -8.07 -3.38 8.38
C VAL A 32 -7.97 -4.74 7.68
N HIS A 33 -6.74 -5.19 7.42
CA HIS A 33 -6.53 -6.39 6.63
C HIS A 33 -6.51 -7.67 7.47
N GLY A 34 -6.96 -8.78 6.82
CA GLY A 34 -6.94 -10.10 7.40
C GLY A 34 -5.54 -10.72 7.48
N GLU A 35 -5.47 -12.00 7.85
CA GLU A 35 -4.24 -12.71 8.19
C GLU A 35 -3.16 -12.75 7.08
N ILE A 36 -3.55 -12.65 5.81
CA ILE A 36 -2.62 -12.84 4.68
C ILE A 36 -1.56 -11.76 4.63
N ILE A 37 -1.95 -10.50 4.88
CA ILE A 37 -1.04 -9.34 4.85
C ILE A 37 -0.86 -8.69 6.21
N THR A 38 -1.31 -9.35 7.28
CA THR A 38 -1.20 -8.80 8.63
C THR A 38 0.25 -8.58 9.05
N THR A 39 0.49 -7.43 9.61
CA THR A 39 1.75 -7.05 10.26
C THR A 39 1.70 -7.23 11.78
N ARG A 40 0.62 -7.83 12.30
CA ARG A 40 0.44 -8.23 13.70
C ARG A 40 0.63 -7.09 14.71
N GLY A 41 0.20 -5.89 14.37
CA GLY A 41 0.37 -4.70 15.22
C GLY A 41 1.79 -4.14 15.25
N GLN A 42 2.68 -4.61 14.36
CA GLN A 42 4.08 -4.17 14.35
C GLN A 42 4.28 -2.88 13.55
N LEU A 43 3.37 -2.56 12.63
CA LEU A 43 3.55 -1.45 11.69
C LEU A 43 3.02 -0.12 12.23
N SER A 44 1.87 -0.13 12.87
CA SER A 44 1.21 1.09 13.38
C SER A 44 2.03 1.88 14.42
N PRO A 45 2.90 1.28 15.26
CA PRO A 45 3.79 2.04 16.13
C PRO A 45 4.98 2.70 15.42
N ILE A 46 5.26 2.33 14.16
CA ILE A 46 6.44 2.81 13.43
C ILE A 46 6.09 4.08 12.66
N VAL A 47 6.74 5.17 13.01
CA VAL A 47 6.70 6.38 12.19
C VAL A 47 7.61 6.17 10.98
N PRO A 48 7.08 6.27 9.74
CA PRO A 48 7.88 6.03 8.54
C PRO A 48 8.99 7.05 8.35
N LYS A 49 10.06 6.64 7.70
CA LYS A 49 11.07 7.58 7.17
C LYS A 49 10.53 8.20 5.89
N VAL A 50 10.15 9.47 5.95
CA VAL A 50 9.53 10.18 4.82
C VAL A 50 10.53 11.12 4.15
N GLN A 51 10.59 11.05 2.82
CA GLN A 51 11.38 11.96 1.98
C GLN A 51 10.46 12.68 0.98
N GLU A 52 10.71 13.95 0.75
CA GLU A 52 9.99 14.77 -0.23
C GLU A 52 10.98 15.32 -1.25
N ALA A 53 10.68 15.17 -2.52
CA ALA A 53 11.39 15.78 -3.63
C ALA A 53 10.45 16.72 -4.41
N SER A 54 10.97 17.34 -5.46
CA SER A 54 10.19 18.30 -6.25
C SER A 54 8.90 17.74 -6.87
N ARG A 55 8.87 16.44 -7.15
CA ARG A 55 7.74 15.74 -7.79
C ARG A 55 7.51 14.33 -7.21
N SER A 56 7.88 14.07 -5.98
CA SER A 56 7.60 12.79 -5.33
C SER A 56 7.60 12.91 -3.82
N VAL A 57 6.88 12.00 -3.18
CA VAL A 57 6.95 11.75 -1.74
C VAL A 57 7.16 10.26 -1.56
N SER A 58 8.17 9.87 -0.78
CA SER A 58 8.39 8.48 -0.42
C SER A 58 8.32 8.27 1.09
N ALA A 59 7.92 7.07 1.49
CA ALA A 59 7.87 6.64 2.87
C ALA A 59 8.39 5.21 2.99
N ARG A 60 9.15 4.92 4.05
CA ARG A 60 9.75 3.61 4.28
C ARG A 60 9.55 3.16 5.71
N TRP A 61 9.11 1.90 5.86
CA TRP A 61 9.00 1.15 7.12
C TRP A 61 9.93 -0.05 7.09
N GLU A 62 10.52 -0.37 8.22
CA GLU A 62 11.31 -1.59 8.42
C GLU A 62 11.00 -2.14 9.80
N TRP A 63 10.74 -3.46 9.88
CA TRP A 63 10.44 -4.13 11.14
C TRP A 63 10.81 -5.61 11.07
N SER A 64 10.76 -6.29 12.22
CA SER A 64 10.88 -7.74 12.31
C SER A 64 9.63 -8.32 12.92
N GLN A 65 9.15 -9.45 12.42
CA GLN A 65 8.06 -10.18 13.04
C GLN A 65 8.24 -11.68 12.94
N THR A 66 7.56 -12.40 13.83
CA THR A 66 7.53 -13.86 13.93
C THR A 66 6.09 -14.32 14.12
N PRO A 67 5.59 -15.27 13.32
CA PRO A 67 6.17 -15.67 12.02
C PRO A 67 6.20 -14.53 11.01
N ALA A 68 6.89 -14.74 9.89
CA ALA A 68 6.90 -13.81 8.77
C ALA A 68 5.48 -13.53 8.25
N MET A 69 5.29 -12.41 7.52
CA MET A 69 4.03 -12.16 6.82
C MET A 69 3.68 -13.35 5.93
N MET A 70 2.43 -13.79 5.96
CA MET A 70 1.98 -15.01 5.29
C MET A 70 2.22 -14.98 3.78
N ILE A 71 2.10 -13.81 3.14
CA ILE A 71 2.38 -13.64 1.71
C ILE A 71 3.82 -13.99 1.32
N PHE A 72 4.76 -13.97 2.27
CA PHE A 72 6.18 -14.28 2.07
C PHE A 72 6.61 -15.56 2.76
N ALA A 73 5.97 -15.94 3.88
CA ALA A 73 6.42 -16.99 4.78
C ALA A 73 6.73 -18.31 4.05
N GLN A 74 5.84 -18.77 3.18
CA GLN A 74 6.00 -20.03 2.44
C GLN A 74 7.17 -20.05 1.44
N PHE A 75 7.73 -18.87 1.12
CA PHE A 75 8.86 -18.72 0.18
C PHE A 75 10.17 -18.42 0.90
N LEU A 76 10.14 -18.26 2.20
CA LEU A 76 11.32 -18.07 3.04
C LEU A 76 11.91 -19.42 3.47
N PRO A 77 13.20 -19.47 3.84
CA PRO A 77 13.85 -20.70 4.29
C PRO A 77 13.15 -21.38 5.47
N ASP A 78 12.60 -20.62 6.41
CA ASP A 78 11.83 -21.11 7.55
C ASP A 78 10.58 -20.24 7.74
N PRO A 79 9.39 -20.74 7.38
CA PRO A 79 8.14 -19.95 7.45
C PRO A 79 7.74 -19.55 8.88
N ASP A 80 8.20 -20.26 9.90
CA ASP A 80 7.87 -20.03 11.31
C ASP A 80 8.89 -19.12 12.02
N ALA A 81 10.05 -18.92 11.42
CA ALA A 81 11.09 -18.07 11.99
C ALA A 81 10.86 -16.59 11.76
N ALA A 82 11.56 -15.77 12.57
CA ALA A 82 11.57 -14.34 12.41
C ALA A 82 12.08 -13.92 11.02
N ALA A 83 11.45 -12.93 10.42
CA ALA A 83 11.93 -12.28 9.21
C ALA A 83 11.95 -10.76 9.38
N ARG A 84 12.93 -10.12 8.76
CA ARG A 84 12.96 -8.67 8.61
C ARG A 84 12.15 -8.31 7.37
N HIS A 85 11.28 -7.32 7.52
CA HIS A 85 10.40 -6.83 6.47
C HIS A 85 10.71 -5.38 6.14
N TYR A 86 10.37 -4.98 4.93
CA TYR A 86 10.33 -3.57 4.56
C TYR A 86 9.08 -3.29 3.71
N PHE A 87 8.58 -2.06 3.84
CA PHE A 87 7.69 -1.41 2.89
C PHE A 87 8.37 -0.12 2.44
N ASP A 88 8.43 0.09 1.13
CA ASP A 88 9.00 1.27 0.50
C ASP A 88 8.02 1.77 -0.55
N ILE A 89 7.41 2.93 -0.29
CA ILE A 89 6.35 3.47 -1.11
C ILE A 89 6.76 4.83 -1.67
N THR A 90 6.45 5.08 -2.93
CA THR A 90 6.73 6.36 -3.59
C THR A 90 5.52 6.81 -4.40
N TRP A 91 4.97 7.96 -4.03
CA TRP A 91 3.97 8.67 -4.82
C TRP A 91 4.65 9.61 -5.82
N THR A 92 4.08 9.67 -7.04
CA THR A 92 4.40 10.65 -8.08
C THR A 92 3.13 11.23 -8.68
N PRO A 93 3.11 12.55 -9.03
CA PRO A 93 1.91 13.18 -9.54
C PRO A 93 1.46 12.60 -10.90
N PRO A 94 0.16 12.65 -11.20
CA PRO A 94 -0.88 13.15 -10.30
C PRO A 94 -1.30 12.13 -9.24
N ALA A 95 -1.28 10.85 -9.54
CA ALA A 95 -1.82 9.79 -8.68
C ALA A 95 -1.25 8.41 -9.00
N ASN A 96 0.06 8.33 -9.15
CA ASN A 96 0.77 7.07 -9.32
C ASN A 96 1.55 6.75 -8.05
N ILE A 97 1.38 5.53 -7.54
CA ILE A 97 2.06 5.06 -6.35
C ILE A 97 2.76 3.74 -6.67
N GLN A 98 4.04 3.68 -6.39
CA GLN A 98 4.86 2.46 -6.47
C GLN A 98 5.11 1.98 -5.05
N LEU A 99 4.81 0.72 -4.77
CA LEU A 99 5.05 0.08 -3.49
C LEU A 99 5.96 -1.14 -3.70
N SER A 100 7.09 -1.15 -3.05
CA SER A 100 7.97 -2.31 -2.93
C SER A 100 7.86 -2.88 -1.53
N VAL A 101 7.53 -4.15 -1.42
CA VAL A 101 7.41 -4.85 -0.14
C VAL A 101 8.21 -6.13 -0.18
N GLY A 102 8.81 -6.51 0.94
CA GLY A 102 9.60 -7.73 0.97
C GLY A 102 9.98 -8.21 2.35
N ALA A 103 10.47 -9.44 2.39
CA ALA A 103 10.94 -10.10 3.61
C ALA A 103 12.26 -10.85 3.36
N VAL A 104 13.10 -10.89 4.38
CA VAL A 104 14.40 -11.58 4.36
C VAL A 104 14.69 -12.19 5.72
N GLN A 105 15.40 -13.32 5.72
CA GLN A 105 15.84 -14.01 6.94
C GLN A 105 17.37 -14.09 7.02
N GLY A 106 17.86 -14.26 8.25
CA GLY A 106 19.29 -14.33 8.53
C GLY A 106 20.02 -13.00 8.29
N ASP A 107 21.28 -13.09 7.91
CA ASP A 107 22.18 -11.94 7.72
C ASP A 107 22.09 -11.32 6.31
N LYS A 108 21.15 -11.79 5.48
CA LYS A 108 20.93 -11.29 4.11
C LYS A 108 20.47 -9.84 4.07
N GLY A 109 20.87 -9.11 3.04
CA GLY A 109 20.37 -7.76 2.78
C GLY A 109 18.97 -7.74 2.16
N PHE A 110 18.31 -6.59 2.14
CA PHE A 110 17.00 -6.44 1.47
C PHE A 110 17.09 -6.55 -0.06
N ASP A 111 18.26 -6.47 -0.65
CA ASP A 111 18.55 -6.76 -2.06
C ASP A 111 18.34 -8.25 -2.42
N GLU A 112 18.42 -9.13 -1.41
CA GLU A 112 18.12 -10.57 -1.54
C GLU A 112 16.71 -10.95 -1.07
N ALA A 113 15.85 -9.98 -0.78
CA ALA A 113 14.51 -10.24 -0.24
C ALA A 113 13.60 -10.98 -1.23
N ILE A 114 12.78 -11.85 -0.69
CA ILE A 114 11.54 -12.27 -1.35
C ILE A 114 10.64 -11.04 -1.38
N SER A 115 10.26 -10.59 -2.57
CA SER A 115 9.63 -9.28 -2.72
C SER A 115 8.51 -9.24 -3.75
N GLN A 116 7.69 -8.21 -3.61
CA GLN A 116 6.61 -7.83 -4.49
C GLN A 116 6.72 -6.34 -4.80
N TYR A 117 6.36 -5.98 -6.03
CA TYR A 117 6.33 -4.61 -6.53
C TYR A 117 4.93 -4.32 -7.05
N ASP A 118 4.29 -3.31 -6.48
CA ASP A 118 2.93 -2.93 -6.80
C ASP A 118 2.91 -1.54 -7.41
N LEU A 119 2.02 -1.35 -8.38
CA LEU A 119 1.71 -0.06 -8.98
C LEU A 119 0.23 0.23 -8.77
N HIS A 120 -0.06 1.36 -8.14
CA HIS A 120 -1.40 1.90 -7.99
C HIS A 120 -1.52 3.15 -8.86
N THR A 121 -2.54 3.22 -9.68
CA THR A 121 -2.82 4.39 -10.52
C THR A 121 -4.28 4.77 -10.39
N CYS A 122 -4.53 5.99 -9.94
CA CYS A 122 -5.87 6.52 -9.77
C CYS A 122 -6.17 7.56 -10.86
N THR A 123 -7.28 7.36 -11.58
CA THR A 123 -7.77 8.31 -12.57
C THR A 123 -9.11 8.85 -12.09
N PRO A 124 -9.20 10.11 -11.63
CA PRO A 124 -10.45 10.68 -11.21
C PRO A 124 -11.43 10.77 -12.39
N GLU A 125 -12.65 10.32 -12.18
CA GLU A 125 -13.78 10.53 -13.09
C GLU A 125 -14.56 11.78 -12.69
N SER A 126 -14.72 11.97 -11.37
CA SER A 126 -15.35 13.13 -10.76
C SER A 126 -14.70 13.41 -9.38
N GLU A 127 -15.21 14.41 -8.66
CA GLU A 127 -14.78 14.69 -7.28
C GLU A 127 -15.13 13.54 -6.31
N PHE A 128 -16.03 12.64 -6.69
CA PHE A 128 -16.56 11.56 -5.84
C PHE A 128 -16.41 10.18 -6.44
N SER A 129 -15.68 10.05 -7.54
CA SER A 129 -15.47 8.77 -8.20
C SER A 129 -14.12 8.67 -8.89
N THR A 130 -13.54 7.49 -8.81
CA THR A 130 -12.18 7.21 -9.29
C THR A 130 -12.10 5.84 -9.96
N HIS A 131 -11.48 5.81 -11.14
CA HIS A 131 -10.99 4.57 -11.74
C HIS A 131 -9.66 4.20 -11.09
N TYR A 132 -9.60 3.09 -10.40
CA TYR A 132 -8.43 2.62 -9.67
C TYR A 132 -7.87 1.38 -10.34
N PHE A 133 -6.64 1.48 -10.83
CA PHE A 133 -5.89 0.42 -11.49
C PHE A 133 -4.78 -0.05 -10.57
N PHE A 134 -4.67 -1.36 -10.42
CA PHE A 134 -3.63 -2.00 -9.63
C PHE A 134 -2.90 -3.03 -10.49
N ALA A 135 -1.58 -3.00 -10.44
CA ALA A 135 -0.71 -4.01 -11.03
C ALA A 135 0.29 -4.49 -9.98
N THR A 136 0.63 -5.76 -10.03
CA THR A 136 1.60 -6.37 -9.12
C THR A 136 2.59 -7.23 -9.88
N ARG A 137 3.84 -7.24 -9.42
CA ARG A 137 4.89 -8.16 -9.84
C ARG A 137 5.60 -8.73 -8.62
N ARG A 138 6.00 -9.99 -8.69
CA ARG A 138 6.81 -10.65 -7.66
C ARG A 138 8.10 -11.22 -8.26
N ASN A 139 9.13 -11.42 -7.41
CA ASN A 139 10.41 -12.02 -7.79
C ASN A 139 10.55 -13.49 -7.38
N HIS A 140 9.46 -14.11 -6.99
CA HIS A 140 9.41 -15.49 -6.51
C HIS A 140 8.20 -16.22 -7.09
N ASN A 141 8.27 -17.55 -7.17
CA ASN A 141 7.19 -18.40 -7.70
C ASN A 141 6.58 -17.86 -9.02
N GLU A 142 7.43 -17.32 -9.90
CA GLU A 142 7.00 -16.54 -11.07
C GLU A 142 6.36 -17.39 -12.16
N GLU A 143 6.53 -18.73 -12.13
CA GLU A 143 5.98 -19.64 -13.14
C GLU A 143 4.59 -20.16 -12.79
N ASP A 144 4.15 -20.03 -11.54
CA ASP A 144 2.87 -20.53 -11.05
C ASP A 144 1.72 -19.59 -11.41
N GLY A 145 1.02 -19.93 -12.47
CA GLY A 145 -0.13 -19.18 -12.97
C GLY A 145 -1.36 -19.25 -12.05
N GLU A 146 -1.56 -20.38 -11.36
CA GLU A 146 -2.68 -20.55 -10.42
C GLU A 146 -2.47 -19.69 -9.17
N TYR A 147 -1.27 -19.73 -8.60
CA TYR A 147 -0.92 -18.81 -7.51
C TYR A 147 -1.10 -17.35 -7.91
N ASN A 148 -0.69 -16.98 -9.15
CA ASN A 148 -0.85 -15.62 -9.65
C ASN A 148 -2.32 -15.20 -9.71
N ARG A 149 -3.20 -16.10 -10.19
CA ARG A 149 -4.65 -15.87 -10.27
C ARG A 149 -5.27 -15.68 -8.89
N LEU A 150 -4.95 -16.56 -7.93
CA LEU A 150 -5.46 -16.48 -6.56
C LEU A 150 -4.96 -15.24 -5.85
N LYS A 151 -3.69 -14.90 -6.03
CA LYS A 151 -3.09 -13.71 -5.43
C LYS A 151 -3.78 -12.42 -5.89
N ILE A 152 -3.98 -12.23 -7.20
CA ILE A 152 -4.63 -11.00 -7.69
C ILE A 152 -6.10 -10.91 -7.25
N GLN A 153 -6.79 -12.03 -7.14
CA GLN A 153 -8.15 -12.06 -6.57
C GLN A 153 -8.17 -11.65 -5.10
N GLY A 154 -7.21 -12.15 -4.30
CA GLY A 154 -7.07 -11.75 -2.89
C GLY A 154 -6.72 -10.27 -2.74
N MET A 155 -5.82 -9.74 -3.56
CA MET A 155 -5.49 -8.31 -3.56
C MET A 155 -6.68 -7.44 -3.97
N HIS A 156 -7.45 -7.86 -4.99
CA HIS A 156 -8.67 -7.18 -5.38
C HIS A 156 -9.68 -7.12 -4.22
N ALA A 157 -9.90 -8.25 -3.56
CA ALA A 157 -10.81 -8.32 -2.41
C ALA A 157 -10.35 -7.42 -1.25
N ALA A 158 -9.04 -7.39 -0.94
CA ALA A 158 -8.50 -6.51 0.09
C ALA A 158 -8.83 -5.03 -0.21
N PHE A 159 -8.61 -4.57 -1.43
CA PHE A 159 -8.90 -3.18 -1.81
C PHE A 159 -10.40 -2.89 -1.91
N GLU A 160 -11.21 -3.81 -2.44
CA GLU A 160 -12.65 -3.54 -2.65
C GLU A 160 -13.47 -3.79 -1.38
N ASP A 161 -13.19 -4.86 -0.63
CA ASP A 161 -14.04 -5.34 0.47
C ASP A 161 -13.54 -4.90 1.84
N GLU A 162 -12.23 -4.62 2.01
CA GLU A 162 -11.63 -4.21 3.28
C GLU A 162 -11.35 -2.69 3.30
N ASP A 163 -10.54 -2.17 2.37
CA ASP A 163 -10.26 -0.73 2.26
C ASP A 163 -11.43 0.08 1.75
N GLY A 164 -12.11 -0.42 0.74
CA GLY A 164 -13.17 0.28 0.02
C GLY A 164 -14.30 0.81 0.92
N PRO A 165 -14.85 0.03 1.85
CA PRO A 165 -15.86 0.51 2.78
C PRO A 165 -15.39 1.69 3.64
N ILE A 166 -14.12 1.66 4.10
CA ILE A 166 -13.53 2.71 4.92
C ILE A 166 -13.34 3.99 4.10
N ILE A 167 -12.75 3.87 2.91
CA ILE A 167 -12.53 5.01 2.00
C ILE A 167 -13.87 5.67 1.64
N ARG A 168 -14.90 4.89 1.33
CA ARG A 168 -16.25 5.39 1.03
C ARG A 168 -16.90 6.05 2.24
N ALA A 169 -16.70 5.51 3.43
CA ALA A 169 -17.21 6.12 4.67
C ALA A 169 -16.56 7.47 4.95
N VAL A 170 -15.23 7.57 4.79
CA VAL A 170 -14.50 8.83 4.91
C VAL A 170 -15.02 9.85 3.89
N GLN A 171 -15.24 9.45 2.63
CA GLN A 171 -15.83 10.34 1.62
C GLN A 171 -17.21 10.84 2.02
N ALA A 172 -18.05 9.97 2.56
CA ALA A 172 -19.41 10.35 2.99
C ALA A 172 -19.38 11.38 4.12
N GLU A 173 -18.47 11.23 5.08
CA GLU A 173 -18.31 12.17 6.21
C GLU A 173 -17.67 13.51 5.77
N MET A 174 -16.74 13.48 4.83
CA MET A 174 -16.11 14.69 4.29
C MET A 174 -17.07 15.50 3.40
N GLY A 175 -17.98 14.84 2.69
CA GLY A 175 -18.82 15.49 1.69
C GLY A 175 -17.95 16.18 0.62
N GLU A 176 -18.27 17.43 0.29
CA GLU A 176 -17.57 18.27 -0.69
C GLU A 176 -16.44 19.11 -0.05
N ALA A 177 -16.18 18.92 1.24
CA ALA A 177 -15.22 19.75 1.96
C ALA A 177 -13.78 19.43 1.56
N ASP A 178 -12.97 20.49 1.42
CA ASP A 178 -11.53 20.35 1.31
C ASP A 178 -10.92 19.79 2.60
N PHE A 179 -10.05 18.79 2.48
CA PHE A 179 -9.42 18.10 3.61
C PHE A 179 -8.85 19.07 4.67
N PHE A 180 -8.11 20.10 4.25
CA PHE A 180 -7.48 21.02 5.20
C PHE A 180 -8.47 22.00 5.83
N LEU A 181 -9.60 22.27 5.19
CA LEU A 181 -10.66 23.12 5.75
C LEU A 181 -11.42 22.40 6.88
N LEU A 182 -11.42 21.06 6.88
CA LEU A 182 -12.00 20.25 7.94
C LEU A 182 -11.18 20.28 9.23
N ASN A 183 -9.95 20.82 9.19
CA ASN A 183 -9.03 20.84 10.33
C ASN A 183 -8.86 19.44 10.97
N PRO A 184 -8.48 18.40 10.20
CA PRO A 184 -8.42 17.03 10.69
C PRO A 184 -7.36 16.87 11.79
N VAL A 185 -7.61 15.94 12.70
CA VAL A 185 -6.59 15.52 13.66
C VAL A 185 -5.55 14.68 12.91
N LEU A 186 -4.32 15.15 12.86
CA LEU A 186 -3.21 14.47 12.19
C LEU A 186 -2.38 13.69 13.20
N MET A 187 -2.07 12.46 12.86
CA MET A 187 -1.21 11.57 13.65
C MET A 187 0.23 11.55 13.10
N SER A 188 1.14 10.96 13.84
CA SER A 188 2.55 10.83 13.40
C SER A 188 2.72 10.03 12.11
N ASN A 189 1.79 9.15 11.79
CA ASN A 189 1.80 8.31 10.58
C ASN A 189 1.28 9.06 9.34
N ASP A 190 0.53 10.15 9.52
CA ASP A 190 -0.04 10.94 8.40
C ASP A 190 0.97 11.84 7.66
N VAL A 191 2.24 11.79 8.03
CA VAL A 191 3.26 12.68 7.46
C VAL A 191 3.37 12.53 5.93
N ALA A 192 3.35 11.31 5.43
CA ALA A 192 3.49 11.06 3.99
C ALA A 192 2.26 11.51 3.20
N PRO A 193 1.01 11.09 3.49
CA PRO A 193 -0.18 11.55 2.78
C PRO A 193 -0.36 13.06 2.86
N VAL A 194 -0.12 13.69 4.01
CA VAL A 194 -0.19 15.16 4.15
C VAL A 194 0.82 15.88 3.24
N LYS A 195 2.04 15.36 3.11
CA LYS A 195 3.03 15.89 2.17
C LYS A 195 2.59 15.74 0.71
N VAL A 196 2.01 14.60 0.35
CA VAL A 196 1.44 14.38 -0.98
C VAL A 196 0.38 15.42 -1.29
N ARG A 197 -0.62 15.59 -0.43
CA ARG A 197 -1.68 16.59 -0.61
C ARG A 197 -1.14 18.00 -0.76
N ARG A 198 -0.14 18.39 0.06
CA ARG A 198 0.51 19.71 -0.05
C ARG A 198 1.31 19.89 -1.34
N LEU A 199 2.00 18.85 -1.79
CA LEU A 199 2.76 18.89 -3.03
C LEU A 199 1.83 18.93 -4.23
N LEU A 200 0.78 18.11 -4.24
CA LEU A 200 -0.23 18.11 -5.32
C LEU A 200 -0.86 19.48 -5.51
N ARG A 201 -1.24 20.18 -4.43
CA ARG A 201 -1.77 21.55 -4.49
C ARG A 201 -0.81 22.60 -5.08
N LYS A 202 0.50 22.36 -4.99
CA LYS A 202 1.50 23.26 -5.61
C LYS A 202 1.68 23.01 -7.10
N LEU A 203 1.21 21.86 -7.59
CA LEU A 203 1.38 21.42 -8.97
C LEU A 203 0.12 21.70 -9.84
N VAL A 204 -0.99 22.00 -9.20
CA VAL A 204 -2.25 22.44 -9.79
C VAL A 204 -2.41 23.93 -9.55
#